data_910870723c6bedae1914ce13b0e333aa
#
_entry.id   910870723c6bedae1914ce13b0e333aa
#
_cell.length_a   1.000
_cell.length_b   1.000
_cell.length_c   1.000
_cell.angle_alpha   90.00
_cell.angle_beta   90.00
_cell.angle_gamma   90.00
#
_symmetry.space_group_name_H-M   'P 1'
#
loop_
_entity.id
_entity.type
_entity.pdbx_description
1 polymer ?
#
loop_
_entity_poly.entity_id
_entity_poly.type
_entity_poly.pdbx_seq_one_letter_code
_entity_poly.pdbx_strand_id
1 'polypeptide(L)'
;MTRTIRYQQIAADLRGRIAELGGGRLLPSESDLSAEFDVSRVTVRRALELLRDEGLVESRQGFGWYVAGEPLRQQLSELVTIEGELEAKGFEPSRHILEFAFETATKRVRAILGTDQVLRVRRLNLADDVPFAVVTVWCPAELGQHLSRRAVEHRPFYELLGVQLRGATQTIGADAASVDVAELLHVPAGSPVLRCRRITTDTSGRPVLLSEHLFPAHRTEFVVELPQAAPSITPSGLRLVE
;
A
#
# COMPACT_ATOMS: atom_id res chain seq x y z
N MET A 1 46.76 12.49 -7.61
CA MET A 1 45.49 11.94 -8.13
C MET A 1 45.03 10.83 -7.20
N THR A 2 44.00 11.08 -6.40
CA THR A 2 43.47 10.11 -5.44
C THR A 2 42.75 8.99 -6.21
N ARG A 3 43.25 7.77 -6.11
CA ARG A 3 42.66 6.58 -6.75
C ARG A 3 41.31 6.32 -6.08
N THR A 4 40.22 6.78 -6.68
CA THR A 4 38.87 6.53 -6.19
C THR A 4 38.62 5.03 -6.18
N ILE A 5 38.21 4.51 -5.04
CA ILE A 5 37.94 3.07 -4.88
C ILE A 5 36.64 2.73 -5.61
N ARG A 6 36.60 1.64 -6.35
CA ARG A 6 35.49 1.27 -7.27
C ARG A 6 34.10 1.32 -6.60
N TYR A 7 33.95 0.86 -5.34
CA TYR A 7 32.68 0.93 -4.65
C TYR A 7 32.24 2.37 -4.34
N GLN A 8 33.18 3.32 -4.15
CA GLN A 8 32.83 4.73 -3.93
C GLN A 8 32.30 5.39 -5.21
N GLN A 9 32.81 4.99 -6.37
CA GLN A 9 32.30 5.46 -7.66
C GLN A 9 30.87 4.97 -7.88
N ILE A 10 30.61 3.68 -7.58
CA ILE A 10 29.28 3.09 -7.66
C ILE A 10 28.32 3.79 -6.68
N ALA A 11 28.76 4.03 -5.44
CA ALA A 11 27.94 4.75 -4.47
C ALA A 11 27.61 6.18 -4.93
N ALA A 12 28.56 6.89 -5.56
CA ALA A 12 28.32 8.23 -6.09
C ALA A 12 27.30 8.22 -7.24
N ASP A 13 27.37 7.23 -8.13
CA ASP A 13 26.45 7.06 -9.25
C ASP A 13 25.04 6.71 -8.75
N LEU A 14 24.94 5.73 -7.83
CA LEU A 14 23.67 5.35 -7.21
C LEU A 14 23.05 6.50 -6.39
N ARG A 15 23.85 7.35 -5.73
CA ARG A 15 23.35 8.53 -5.00
C ARG A 15 22.63 9.51 -5.94
N GLY A 16 23.16 9.73 -7.14
CA GLY A 16 22.48 10.54 -8.16
C GLY A 16 21.12 9.97 -8.53
N ARG A 17 21.04 8.65 -8.78
CA ARG A 17 19.78 7.96 -9.12
C ARG A 17 18.79 7.97 -7.97
N ILE A 18 19.25 7.77 -6.72
CA ILE A 18 18.40 7.78 -5.51
C ILE A 18 17.74 9.14 -5.32
N ALA A 19 18.44 10.23 -5.63
CA ALA A 19 17.89 11.58 -5.53
C ALA A 19 16.69 11.82 -6.48
N GLU A 20 16.60 11.05 -7.56
CA GLU A 20 15.50 11.10 -8.53
C GLU A 20 14.39 10.08 -8.20
N LEU A 21 14.66 9.14 -7.29
CA LEU A 21 13.72 8.11 -6.86
C LEU A 21 13.01 8.54 -5.57
N GLY A 22 11.71 8.41 -5.52
CA GLY A 22 10.95 8.62 -4.28
C GLY A 22 11.29 7.61 -3.19
N GLY A 23 11.13 7.99 -1.91
CA GLY A 23 11.35 7.12 -0.76
C GLY A 23 10.56 5.80 -0.85
N GLY A 24 11.13 4.72 -0.36
CA GLY A 24 10.54 3.38 -0.40
C GLY A 24 10.64 2.66 -1.75
N ARG A 25 11.19 3.27 -2.79
CA ARG A 25 11.43 2.58 -4.07
C ARG A 25 12.52 1.53 -3.93
N LEU A 26 12.24 0.36 -4.52
CA LEU A 26 13.20 -0.75 -4.57
C LEU A 26 14.34 -0.41 -5.54
N LEU A 27 15.56 -0.65 -5.13
CA LEU A 27 16.73 -0.61 -5.99
C LEU A 27 16.88 -1.93 -6.76
N PRO A 28 17.58 -1.94 -7.91
CA PRO A 28 17.94 -3.18 -8.57
C PRO A 28 18.69 -4.12 -7.61
N SER A 29 18.57 -5.44 -7.80
CA SER A 29 19.23 -6.41 -6.94
C SER A 29 20.77 -6.26 -7.00
N GLU A 30 21.46 -6.76 -5.95
CA GLU A 30 22.94 -6.81 -5.97
C GLU A 30 23.47 -7.54 -7.20
N SER A 31 22.69 -8.49 -7.73
CA SER A 31 23.04 -9.22 -8.95
C SER A 31 22.96 -8.35 -10.19
N ASP A 32 21.87 -7.59 -10.31
CA ASP A 32 21.63 -6.72 -11.46
C ASP A 32 22.65 -5.59 -11.48
N LEU A 33 22.89 -4.96 -10.31
CA LEU A 33 23.91 -3.94 -10.16
C LEU A 33 25.34 -4.48 -10.41
N SER A 34 25.60 -5.73 -10.00
CA SER A 34 26.87 -6.40 -10.28
C SER A 34 27.11 -6.57 -11.79
N ALA A 35 26.06 -6.95 -12.52
CA ALA A 35 26.12 -7.06 -13.98
C ALA A 35 26.22 -5.68 -14.66
N GLU A 36 25.46 -4.70 -14.20
CA GLU A 36 25.43 -3.34 -14.76
C GLU A 36 26.76 -2.61 -14.62
N PHE A 37 27.40 -2.70 -13.45
CA PHE A 37 28.67 -2.02 -13.17
C PHE A 37 29.92 -2.86 -13.49
N ASP A 38 29.73 -4.09 -13.98
CA ASP A 38 30.81 -5.07 -14.24
C ASP A 38 31.76 -5.22 -13.04
N VAL A 39 31.20 -5.52 -11.88
CA VAL A 39 31.95 -5.72 -10.63
C VAL A 39 31.39 -6.90 -9.83
N SER A 40 32.12 -7.35 -8.81
CA SER A 40 31.60 -8.38 -7.91
C SER A 40 30.43 -7.89 -7.05
N ARG A 41 29.51 -8.81 -6.67
CA ARG A 41 28.44 -8.52 -5.70
C ARG A 41 28.95 -7.95 -4.38
N VAL A 42 30.14 -8.38 -3.94
CA VAL A 42 30.77 -7.84 -2.72
C VAL A 42 31.10 -6.35 -2.87
N THR A 43 31.54 -5.93 -4.06
CA THR A 43 31.82 -4.51 -4.35
C THR A 43 30.53 -3.69 -4.37
N VAL A 44 29.46 -4.21 -4.97
CA VAL A 44 28.13 -3.58 -4.97
C VAL A 44 27.59 -3.47 -3.54
N ARG A 45 27.62 -4.56 -2.78
CA ARG A 45 27.16 -4.57 -1.38
C ARG A 45 27.86 -3.50 -0.55
N ARG A 46 29.19 -3.36 -0.72
CA ARG A 46 29.95 -2.34 -0.01
C ARG A 46 29.56 -0.91 -0.42
N ALA A 47 29.18 -0.68 -1.69
CA ALA A 47 28.63 0.60 -2.13
C ALA A 47 27.26 0.88 -1.50
N LEU A 48 26.38 -0.11 -1.46
CA LEU A 48 25.07 -0.01 -0.84
C LEU A 48 25.14 0.16 0.68
N GLU A 49 26.08 -0.51 1.36
CA GLU A 49 26.34 -0.32 2.78
C GLU A 49 26.80 1.11 3.09
N LEU A 50 27.65 1.69 2.24
CA LEU A 50 28.05 3.10 2.36
C LEU A 50 26.83 4.03 2.26
N LEU A 51 25.94 3.81 1.28
CA LEU A 51 24.70 4.59 1.13
C LEU A 51 23.73 4.38 2.29
N ARG A 52 23.69 3.18 2.88
CA ARG A 52 22.90 2.90 4.10
C ARG A 52 23.44 3.66 5.30
N ASP A 53 24.75 3.70 5.47
CA ASP A 53 25.41 4.43 6.56
C ASP A 53 25.21 5.95 6.41
N GLU A 54 24.98 6.43 5.18
CA GLU A 54 24.56 7.80 4.87
C GLU A 54 23.04 8.03 5.07
N GLY A 55 22.25 6.99 5.36
CA GLY A 55 20.80 7.07 5.53
C GLY A 55 20.01 7.21 4.21
N LEU A 56 20.63 6.94 3.06
CA LEU A 56 20.00 7.09 1.74
C LEU A 56 19.25 5.82 1.28
N VAL A 57 19.66 4.66 1.79
CA VAL A 57 19.03 3.38 1.47
C VAL A 57 18.90 2.53 2.72
N GLU A 58 17.95 1.61 2.68
CA GLU A 58 17.73 0.58 3.69
C GLU A 58 17.74 -0.80 3.03
N SER A 59 17.97 -1.84 3.85
CA SER A 59 17.88 -3.23 3.38
C SER A 59 16.97 -4.04 4.29
N ARG A 60 16.21 -4.95 3.71
CA ARG A 60 15.38 -5.92 4.46
C ARG A 60 15.57 -7.30 3.87
N GLN A 61 15.78 -8.27 4.75
CA GLN A 61 15.95 -9.67 4.34
C GLN A 61 14.74 -10.16 3.54
N GLY A 62 15.00 -10.82 2.41
CA GLY A 62 13.98 -11.30 1.48
C GLY A 62 13.31 -10.22 0.63
N PHE A 63 13.65 -8.95 0.85
CA PHE A 63 13.07 -7.81 0.12
C PHE A 63 14.08 -7.11 -0.79
N GLY A 64 15.32 -6.97 -0.34
CA GLY A 64 16.40 -6.28 -1.05
C GLY A 64 16.70 -4.89 -0.48
N TRP A 65 17.30 -4.05 -1.32
CA TRP A 65 17.67 -2.68 -1.01
C TRP A 65 16.62 -1.70 -1.56
N TYR A 66 16.27 -0.68 -0.79
CA TYR A 66 15.28 0.33 -1.18
C TYR A 66 15.72 1.72 -0.69
N VAL A 67 15.24 2.75 -1.37
CA VAL A 67 15.49 4.14 -0.99
C VAL A 67 14.89 4.41 0.39
N ALA A 68 15.69 4.95 1.30
CA ALA A 68 15.22 5.32 2.63
C ALA A 68 14.11 6.36 2.54
N GLY A 69 13.10 6.23 3.37
CA GLY A 69 11.97 7.15 3.42
C GLY A 69 11.07 6.81 4.60
N GLU A 70 10.35 7.80 5.11
CA GLU A 70 9.38 7.55 6.16
C GLU A 70 8.24 6.68 5.64
N PRO A 71 7.82 5.64 6.40
CA PRO A 71 6.67 4.85 6.03
C PRO A 71 5.40 5.71 5.99
N LEU A 72 4.50 5.38 5.09
CA LEU A 72 3.17 5.98 5.07
C LEU A 72 2.41 5.53 6.32
N ARG A 73 2.21 6.45 7.25
CA ARG A 73 1.46 6.21 8.48
C ARG A 73 0.00 6.52 8.23
N GLN A 74 -0.87 5.57 8.54
CA GLN A 74 -2.32 5.72 8.46
C GLN A 74 -2.93 5.69 9.86
N GLN A 75 -3.68 6.73 10.20
CA GLN A 75 -4.48 6.76 11.42
C GLN A 75 -5.71 5.87 11.26
N LEU A 76 -5.97 5.03 12.27
CA LEU A 76 -7.13 4.13 12.28
C LEU A 76 -8.36 4.69 13.03
N SER A 77 -8.24 5.87 13.59
CA SER A 77 -9.26 6.48 14.43
C SER A 77 -10.46 7.04 13.67
N GLU A 78 -10.32 7.28 12.36
CA GLU A 78 -11.35 7.91 11.54
C GLU A 78 -11.53 7.22 10.19
N LEU A 79 -12.70 7.41 9.55
CA LEU A 79 -12.96 7.02 8.17
C LEU A 79 -12.35 8.02 7.17
N VAL A 80 -11.12 8.47 7.43
CA VAL A 80 -10.41 9.36 6.52
C VAL A 80 -9.88 8.56 5.34
N THR A 81 -9.84 9.19 4.17
CA THR A 81 -9.14 8.61 3.03
C THR A 81 -7.65 8.76 3.23
N ILE A 82 -6.91 7.75 2.82
CA ILE A 82 -5.45 7.82 2.80
C ILE A 82 -4.94 9.00 1.95
N GLU A 83 -5.71 9.37 0.93
CA GLU A 83 -5.38 10.50 0.05
C GLU A 83 -5.35 11.83 0.83
N GLY A 84 -6.33 12.08 1.69
CA GLY A 84 -6.34 13.29 2.54
C GLY A 84 -5.15 13.34 3.51
N GLU A 85 -4.71 12.20 4.04
CA GLU A 85 -3.50 12.13 4.87
C GLU A 85 -2.22 12.37 4.04
N LEU A 86 -2.18 11.91 2.79
CA LEU A 86 -1.07 12.13 1.87
C LEU A 86 -0.96 13.60 1.48
N GLU A 87 -2.09 14.22 1.10
CA GLU A 87 -2.15 15.66 0.77
C GLU A 87 -1.69 16.53 1.95
N ALA A 88 -2.11 16.20 3.18
CA ALA A 88 -1.68 16.90 4.38
C ALA A 88 -0.16 16.78 4.64
N LYS A 89 0.50 15.75 4.11
CA LYS A 89 1.95 15.54 4.14
C LYS A 89 2.67 16.10 2.91
N GLY A 90 1.95 16.72 1.98
CA GLY A 90 2.52 17.34 0.77
C GLY A 90 2.73 16.40 -0.40
N PHE A 91 2.20 15.18 -0.37
CA PHE A 91 2.21 14.28 -1.52
C PHE A 91 1.06 14.57 -2.48
N GLU A 92 1.25 14.28 -3.76
CA GLU A 92 0.20 14.32 -4.78
C GLU A 92 -0.41 12.91 -4.97
N PRO A 93 -1.58 12.62 -4.36
CA PRO A 93 -2.21 11.31 -4.52
C PRO A 93 -2.90 11.20 -5.88
N SER A 94 -2.73 10.05 -6.52
CA SER A 94 -3.43 9.72 -7.76
C SER A 94 -3.96 8.28 -7.75
N ARG A 95 -4.92 7.99 -8.63
CA ARG A 95 -5.55 6.67 -8.75
C ARG A 95 -5.60 6.24 -10.21
N HIS A 96 -5.10 5.06 -10.50
CA HIS A 96 -5.25 4.42 -11.80
C HIS A 96 -6.25 3.28 -11.70
N ILE A 97 -7.38 3.40 -12.42
CA ILE A 97 -8.38 2.34 -12.46
C ILE A 97 -7.89 1.21 -13.36
N LEU A 98 -7.63 0.05 -12.77
CA LEU A 98 -7.21 -1.15 -13.48
C LEU A 98 -8.44 -1.87 -14.07
N GLU A 99 -9.47 -2.08 -13.24
CA GLU A 99 -10.69 -2.76 -13.62
C GLU A 99 -11.93 -2.01 -13.11
N PHE A 100 -12.97 -1.99 -13.91
CA PHE A 100 -14.28 -1.45 -13.56
C PHE A 100 -15.33 -2.34 -14.24
N ALA A 101 -15.99 -3.21 -13.48
CA ALA A 101 -16.90 -4.20 -14.02
C ALA A 101 -18.08 -4.50 -13.10
N PHE A 102 -19.25 -4.71 -13.71
CA PHE A 102 -20.39 -5.34 -13.03
C PHE A 102 -20.27 -6.85 -13.20
N GLU A 103 -20.33 -7.57 -12.08
CA GLU A 103 -20.10 -9.02 -12.08
C GLU A 103 -20.97 -9.73 -11.03
N THR A 104 -21.05 -11.05 -11.17
CA THR A 104 -21.65 -11.89 -10.13
C THR A 104 -20.70 -11.98 -8.93
N ALA A 105 -21.22 -11.66 -7.76
CA ALA A 105 -20.45 -11.68 -6.52
C ALA A 105 -19.88 -13.07 -6.22
N THR A 106 -18.62 -13.13 -5.84
CA THR A 106 -18.04 -14.37 -5.30
C THR A 106 -18.78 -14.79 -4.03
N LYS A 107 -18.67 -16.06 -3.62
CA LYS A 107 -19.31 -16.58 -2.40
C LYS A 107 -18.99 -15.69 -1.16
N ARG A 108 -17.74 -15.24 -1.03
CA ARG A 108 -17.30 -14.36 0.05
C ARG A 108 -17.93 -12.96 -0.01
N VAL A 109 -17.93 -12.34 -1.17
CA VAL A 109 -18.49 -10.99 -1.37
C VAL A 109 -20.00 -11.01 -1.13
N ARG A 110 -20.70 -12.02 -1.66
CA ARG A 110 -22.13 -12.23 -1.46
C ARG A 110 -22.47 -12.41 0.03
N ALA A 111 -21.69 -13.20 0.75
CA ALA A 111 -21.90 -13.41 2.19
C ALA A 111 -21.78 -12.12 3.01
N ILE A 112 -20.98 -11.16 2.55
CA ILE A 112 -20.77 -9.86 3.22
C ILE A 112 -21.81 -8.83 2.78
N LEU A 113 -22.00 -8.64 1.46
CA LEU A 113 -22.85 -7.58 0.91
C LEU A 113 -24.31 -7.98 0.76
N GLY A 114 -24.63 -9.28 0.87
CA GLY A 114 -26.01 -9.79 0.78
C GLY A 114 -26.62 -9.67 -0.62
N THR A 115 -25.82 -9.58 -1.67
CA THR A 115 -26.28 -9.44 -3.05
C THR A 115 -25.51 -10.33 -4.02
N ASP A 116 -26.17 -10.72 -5.12
CA ASP A 116 -25.56 -11.54 -6.18
C ASP A 116 -24.84 -10.71 -7.25
N GLN A 117 -25.24 -9.45 -7.42
CA GLN A 117 -24.67 -8.57 -8.43
C GLN A 117 -23.96 -7.39 -7.78
N VAL A 118 -22.69 -7.18 -8.19
CA VAL A 118 -21.84 -6.12 -7.63
C VAL A 118 -21.14 -5.34 -8.74
N LEU A 119 -20.88 -4.07 -8.46
CA LEU A 119 -19.82 -3.36 -9.15
C LEU A 119 -18.50 -3.68 -8.43
N ARG A 120 -17.52 -4.16 -9.18
CA ARG A 120 -16.15 -4.35 -8.74
C ARG A 120 -15.25 -3.31 -9.41
N VAL A 121 -14.48 -2.62 -8.59
CA VAL A 121 -13.47 -1.66 -9.05
C VAL A 121 -12.12 -2.05 -8.45
N ARG A 122 -11.13 -2.28 -9.30
CA ARG A 122 -9.74 -2.50 -8.89
C ARG A 122 -8.90 -1.32 -9.35
N ARG A 123 -8.06 -0.80 -8.47
CA ARG A 123 -7.26 0.38 -8.74
C ARG A 123 -5.89 0.31 -8.09
N LEU A 124 -4.95 1.02 -8.69
CA LEU A 124 -3.64 1.31 -8.13
C LEU A 124 -3.67 2.74 -7.57
N ASN A 125 -3.30 2.90 -6.31
CA ASN A 125 -3.15 4.20 -5.68
C ASN A 125 -1.67 4.57 -5.64
N LEU A 126 -1.37 5.82 -6.01
CA LEU A 126 -0.01 6.36 -6.07
C LEU A 126 0.10 7.63 -5.22
N ALA A 127 1.31 7.89 -4.73
CA ALA A 127 1.72 9.13 -4.10
C ALA A 127 2.98 9.59 -4.82
N ASP A 128 2.97 10.79 -5.43
CA ASP A 128 4.05 11.29 -6.29
C ASP A 128 4.49 10.24 -7.33
N ASP A 129 3.52 9.64 -8.04
CA ASP A 129 3.70 8.55 -9.01
C ASP A 129 4.31 7.25 -8.45
N VAL A 130 4.50 7.14 -7.14
CA VAL A 130 4.96 5.91 -6.49
C VAL A 130 3.77 5.06 -6.04
N PRO A 131 3.60 3.82 -6.54
CA PRO A 131 2.54 2.92 -6.11
C PRO A 131 2.64 2.62 -4.62
N PHE A 132 1.56 2.83 -3.87
CA PHE A 132 1.53 2.52 -2.44
C PHE A 132 0.41 1.55 -2.03
N ALA A 133 -0.62 1.37 -2.86
CA ALA A 133 -1.66 0.37 -2.57
C ALA A 133 -2.33 -0.16 -3.84
N VAL A 134 -2.60 -1.46 -3.87
CA VAL A 134 -3.60 -2.06 -4.76
C VAL A 134 -4.90 -2.17 -3.97
N VAL A 135 -5.95 -1.58 -4.51
CA VAL A 135 -7.26 -1.50 -3.84
C VAL A 135 -8.31 -2.17 -4.70
N THR A 136 -9.09 -3.08 -4.12
CA THR A 136 -10.29 -3.63 -4.75
C THR A 136 -11.50 -3.27 -3.91
N VAL A 137 -12.52 -2.73 -4.57
CA VAL A 137 -13.76 -2.29 -3.95
C VAL A 137 -14.92 -3.02 -4.58
N TRP A 138 -15.88 -3.45 -3.76
CA TRP A 138 -17.15 -4.02 -4.20
C TRP A 138 -18.31 -3.26 -3.54
N CYS A 139 -19.31 -2.91 -4.31
CA CYS A 139 -20.60 -2.44 -3.79
C CYS A 139 -21.75 -3.16 -4.50
N PRO A 140 -22.95 -3.23 -3.91
CA PRO A 140 -24.13 -3.70 -4.61
C PRO A 140 -24.32 -2.99 -5.96
N ALA A 141 -24.63 -3.73 -7.02
CA ALA A 141 -24.76 -3.17 -8.37
C ALA A 141 -25.78 -2.03 -8.42
N GLU A 142 -26.87 -2.12 -7.65
CA GLU A 142 -27.89 -1.08 -7.52
C GLU A 142 -27.33 0.27 -7.03
N LEU A 143 -26.32 0.25 -6.14
CA LEU A 143 -25.64 1.45 -5.65
C LEU A 143 -24.56 1.93 -6.61
N GLY A 144 -24.00 1.04 -7.43
CA GLY A 144 -22.92 1.34 -8.34
C GLY A 144 -23.36 1.72 -9.76
N GLN A 145 -24.63 1.49 -10.16
CA GLN A 145 -25.10 1.61 -11.53
C GLN A 145 -24.96 3.01 -12.15
N HIS A 146 -24.93 4.05 -11.33
CA HIS A 146 -24.75 5.43 -11.76
C HIS A 146 -23.28 5.89 -11.72
N LEU A 147 -22.37 5.05 -11.24
CA LEU A 147 -20.95 5.38 -11.16
C LEU A 147 -20.27 5.18 -12.52
N SER A 148 -19.31 6.01 -12.81
CA SER A 148 -18.44 5.87 -13.99
C SER A 148 -16.99 5.62 -13.57
N ARG A 149 -16.22 4.99 -14.45
CA ARG A 149 -14.77 4.80 -14.27
C ARG A 149 -14.08 6.13 -13.93
N ARG A 150 -14.40 7.20 -14.66
CA ARG A 150 -13.85 8.55 -14.43
C ARG A 150 -14.22 9.10 -13.06
N ALA A 151 -15.46 8.90 -12.60
CA ALA A 151 -15.89 9.41 -11.30
C ALA A 151 -15.10 8.76 -10.15
N VAL A 152 -14.93 7.43 -10.17
CA VAL A 152 -14.22 6.69 -9.11
C VAL A 152 -12.70 6.88 -9.14
N GLU A 153 -12.16 7.37 -10.25
CA GLU A 153 -10.76 7.75 -10.37
C GLU A 153 -10.45 9.06 -9.63
N HIS A 154 -11.39 10.02 -9.67
CA HIS A 154 -11.17 11.38 -9.14
C HIS A 154 -11.80 11.65 -7.77
N ARG A 155 -12.79 10.82 -7.36
CA ARG A 155 -13.51 11.05 -6.10
C ARG A 155 -13.51 9.81 -5.22
N PRO A 156 -13.55 9.98 -3.88
CA PRO A 156 -13.69 8.88 -2.95
C PRO A 156 -14.98 8.09 -3.21
N PHE A 157 -14.88 6.76 -3.16
CA PHE A 157 -15.97 5.86 -3.51
C PHE A 157 -17.22 6.08 -2.62
N TYR A 158 -17.02 6.31 -1.33
CA TYR A 158 -18.10 6.52 -0.37
C TYR A 158 -18.90 7.82 -0.60
N GLU A 159 -18.29 8.86 -1.17
CA GLU A 159 -19.00 10.08 -1.56
C GLU A 159 -19.92 9.86 -2.76
N LEU A 160 -19.56 8.90 -3.61
CA LEU A 160 -20.25 8.63 -4.86
C LEU A 160 -21.46 7.71 -4.68
N LEU A 161 -21.53 6.94 -3.59
CA LEU A 161 -22.60 5.95 -3.38
C LEU A 161 -23.97 6.59 -3.10
N GLY A 162 -24.03 7.85 -2.70
CA GLY A 162 -25.29 8.55 -2.42
C GLY A 162 -26.05 8.03 -1.20
N VAL A 163 -25.37 7.29 -0.31
CA VAL A 163 -25.95 6.75 0.93
C VAL A 163 -25.26 7.33 2.15
N GLN A 164 -26.03 7.53 3.23
CA GLN A 164 -25.45 7.96 4.50
C GLN A 164 -24.77 6.78 5.19
N LEU A 165 -23.49 6.95 5.50
CA LEU A 165 -22.68 5.93 6.16
C LEU A 165 -22.78 6.06 7.69
N ARG A 166 -22.88 4.91 8.38
CA ARG A 166 -22.83 4.83 9.83
C ARG A 166 -21.43 4.67 10.36
N GLY A 167 -20.62 3.86 9.67
CA GLY A 167 -19.26 3.52 10.09
C GLY A 167 -18.71 2.32 9.32
N ALA A 168 -17.56 1.85 9.75
CA ALA A 168 -16.93 0.69 9.15
C ALA A 168 -16.23 -0.20 10.17
N THR A 169 -16.11 -1.49 9.86
CA THR A 169 -15.23 -2.42 10.55
C THR A 169 -14.03 -2.69 9.65
N GLN A 170 -12.83 -2.49 10.20
CA GLN A 170 -11.59 -2.78 9.49
C GLN A 170 -10.85 -3.94 10.14
N THR A 171 -10.42 -4.89 9.32
CA THR A 171 -9.56 -6.00 9.73
C THR A 171 -8.23 -5.86 9.03
N ILE A 172 -7.13 -5.93 9.78
CA ILE A 172 -5.77 -5.85 9.27
C ILE A 172 -5.11 -7.21 9.45
N GLY A 173 -4.48 -7.71 8.41
CA GLY A 173 -3.72 -8.95 8.40
C GLY A 173 -2.48 -8.81 7.53
N ALA A 174 -1.65 -9.83 7.53
CA ALA A 174 -0.50 -9.94 6.64
C ALA A 174 -0.77 -10.98 5.55
N ASP A 175 -0.16 -10.77 4.39
CA ASP A 175 -0.22 -11.68 3.26
C ASP A 175 1.09 -11.61 2.45
N ALA A 176 1.25 -12.50 1.48
CA ALA A 176 2.35 -12.44 0.52
C ALA A 176 1.85 -11.85 -0.80
N ALA A 177 2.60 -10.94 -1.40
CA ALA A 177 2.24 -10.36 -2.69
C ALA A 177 2.22 -11.45 -3.77
N SER A 178 1.08 -11.63 -4.45
CA SER A 178 1.01 -12.40 -5.69
C SER A 178 1.87 -11.76 -6.77
N VAL A 179 2.20 -12.49 -7.83
CA VAL A 179 3.00 -11.95 -8.95
C VAL A 179 2.39 -10.65 -9.49
N ASP A 180 1.09 -10.65 -9.74
CA ASP A 180 0.35 -9.50 -10.26
C ASP A 180 0.37 -8.29 -9.28
N VAL A 181 0.16 -8.51 -7.98
CA VAL A 181 0.24 -7.45 -6.97
C VAL A 181 1.67 -6.93 -6.81
N ALA A 182 2.64 -7.82 -6.90
CA ALA A 182 4.06 -7.48 -6.80
C ALA A 182 4.51 -6.57 -7.95
N GLU A 183 4.09 -6.88 -9.17
CA GLU A 183 4.35 -6.05 -10.35
C GLU A 183 3.73 -4.66 -10.19
N LEU A 184 2.46 -4.58 -9.77
CA LEU A 184 1.76 -3.31 -9.56
C LEU A 184 2.39 -2.45 -8.47
N LEU A 185 2.87 -3.06 -7.39
CA LEU A 185 3.46 -2.36 -6.25
C LEU A 185 4.98 -2.14 -6.39
N HIS A 186 5.58 -2.60 -7.48
CA HIS A 186 7.02 -2.58 -7.73
C HIS A 186 7.82 -3.24 -6.59
N VAL A 187 7.39 -4.42 -6.16
CA VAL A 187 8.05 -5.22 -5.12
C VAL A 187 8.32 -6.64 -5.65
N PRO A 188 9.26 -7.41 -5.07
CA PRO A 188 9.43 -8.81 -5.44
C PRO A 188 8.18 -9.64 -5.16
N ALA A 189 7.89 -10.64 -6.02
CA ALA A 189 6.82 -11.60 -5.76
C ALA A 189 7.05 -12.31 -4.41
N GLY A 190 5.99 -12.49 -3.64
CA GLY A 190 6.08 -13.05 -2.29
C GLY A 190 6.48 -12.05 -1.20
N SER A 191 6.76 -10.77 -1.53
CA SER A 191 7.03 -9.74 -0.53
C SER A 191 5.86 -9.62 0.46
N PRO A 192 6.14 -9.36 1.75
CA PRO A 192 5.08 -9.11 2.74
C PRO A 192 4.24 -7.90 2.37
N VAL A 193 2.92 -8.07 2.41
CA VAL A 193 1.94 -6.98 2.27
C VAL A 193 1.02 -6.96 3.48
N LEU A 194 0.62 -5.77 3.90
CA LEU A 194 -0.46 -5.57 4.86
C LEU A 194 -1.78 -5.55 4.10
N ARG A 195 -2.67 -6.46 4.46
CA ARG A 195 -4.01 -6.55 3.90
C ARG A 195 -5.02 -5.93 4.84
N CYS A 196 -5.65 -4.83 4.41
CA CYS A 196 -6.74 -4.18 5.12
C CYS A 196 -8.05 -4.47 4.43
N ARG A 197 -8.95 -5.15 5.12
CA ARG A 197 -10.33 -5.35 4.68
C ARG A 197 -11.23 -4.44 5.47
N ARG A 198 -12.05 -3.65 4.78
CA ARG A 198 -13.01 -2.73 5.40
C ARG A 198 -14.41 -3.05 4.89
N ILE A 199 -15.33 -3.22 5.82
CA ILE A 199 -16.76 -3.36 5.56
C ILE A 199 -17.44 -2.10 6.08
N THR A 200 -18.00 -1.30 5.18
CA THR A 200 -18.70 -0.05 5.51
C THR A 200 -20.19 -0.28 5.48
N THR A 201 -20.89 0.22 6.49
CA THR A 201 -22.33 0.09 6.65
C THR A 201 -23.04 1.43 6.54
N ASP A 202 -24.27 1.41 6.05
CA ASP A 202 -25.19 2.55 6.08
C ASP A 202 -25.81 2.73 7.47
N THR A 203 -26.65 3.76 7.62
CA THR A 203 -27.34 4.10 8.88
C THR A 203 -28.30 3.00 9.36
N SER A 204 -28.76 2.10 8.47
CA SER A 204 -29.57 0.93 8.83
C SER A 204 -28.71 -0.26 9.33
N GLY A 205 -27.40 -0.18 9.19
CA GLY A 205 -26.47 -1.26 9.50
C GLY A 205 -26.23 -2.23 8.35
N ARG A 206 -26.78 -1.97 7.15
CA ARG A 206 -26.57 -2.80 5.97
C ARG A 206 -25.15 -2.56 5.40
N PRO A 207 -24.38 -3.60 5.10
CA PRO A 207 -23.13 -3.45 4.38
C PRO A 207 -23.37 -2.91 2.96
N VAL A 208 -22.76 -1.78 2.65
CA VAL A 208 -22.89 -1.10 1.35
C VAL A 208 -21.58 -1.05 0.57
N LEU A 209 -20.45 -1.28 1.25
CA LEU A 209 -19.14 -1.26 0.61
C LEU A 209 -18.23 -2.28 1.28
N LEU A 210 -17.58 -3.11 0.48
CA LEU A 210 -16.45 -3.94 0.88
C LEU A 210 -15.22 -3.42 0.15
N SER A 211 -14.14 -3.14 0.86
CA SER A 211 -12.87 -2.83 0.23
C SER A 211 -11.75 -3.70 0.79
N GLU A 212 -10.80 -4.04 -0.07
CA GLU A 212 -9.57 -4.73 0.28
C GLU A 212 -8.40 -3.93 -0.27
N HIS A 213 -7.49 -3.57 0.61
CA HIS A 213 -6.30 -2.79 0.32
C HIS A 213 -5.09 -3.65 0.61
N LEU A 214 -4.15 -3.70 -0.33
CA LEU A 214 -2.86 -4.37 -0.18
C LEU A 214 -1.76 -3.32 -0.22
N PHE A 215 -1.05 -3.19 0.88
CA PHE A 215 0.03 -2.21 1.05
C PHE A 215 1.37 -2.92 1.19
N PRO A 216 2.45 -2.42 0.59
CA PRO A 216 3.79 -2.92 0.87
C PRO A 216 4.14 -2.75 2.35
N ALA A 217 4.41 -3.86 3.04
CA ALA A 217 4.61 -3.84 4.51
C ALA A 217 5.87 -3.08 4.95
N HIS A 218 6.85 -2.91 4.05
CA HIS A 218 8.11 -2.22 4.39
C HIS A 218 7.97 -0.70 4.47
N ARG A 219 6.91 -0.12 3.88
CA ARG A 219 6.68 1.33 3.82
C ARG A 219 5.28 1.76 4.26
N THR A 220 4.58 0.91 5.00
CA THR A 220 3.24 1.21 5.51
C THR A 220 3.15 0.88 6.99
N GLU A 221 2.68 1.82 7.78
CA GLU A 221 2.39 1.67 9.21
C GLU A 221 0.95 2.09 9.50
N PHE A 222 0.28 1.35 10.39
CA PHE A 222 -1.01 1.73 10.95
C PHE A 222 -0.82 2.20 12.37
N VAL A 223 -1.29 3.41 12.65
CA VAL A 223 -1.17 4.05 13.97
C VAL A 223 -2.53 4.08 14.64
N VAL A 224 -2.59 3.61 15.87
CA VAL A 224 -3.77 3.69 16.74
C VAL A 224 -3.35 4.38 18.02
N GLU A 225 -3.98 5.51 18.31
CA GLU A 225 -3.81 6.15 19.60
C GLU A 225 -4.76 5.49 20.62
N LEU A 226 -4.18 4.85 21.62
CA LEU A 226 -4.94 4.24 22.71
C LEU A 226 -5.03 5.25 23.84
N PRO A 227 -6.22 5.78 24.17
CA PRO A 227 -6.36 6.66 25.34
C PRO A 227 -5.99 5.89 26.60
N GLN A 228 -5.46 6.60 27.58
CA GLN A 228 -5.03 6.02 28.86
C GLN A 228 -6.15 5.16 29.45
N ALA A 229 -5.89 3.88 29.68
CA ALA A 229 -6.88 2.95 30.18
C ALA A 229 -7.38 3.41 31.56
N ALA A 230 -8.70 3.53 31.72
CA ALA A 230 -9.30 3.36 33.05
C ALA A 230 -8.85 1.99 33.58
N PRO A 231 -8.58 1.84 34.91
CA PRO A 231 -8.01 0.61 35.46
C PRO A 231 -9.03 -0.55 35.36
N SER A 232 -9.05 -1.19 34.23
CA SER A 232 -9.85 -2.39 33.96
C SER A 232 -9.01 -3.40 33.22
N ILE A 233 -8.74 -4.50 33.88
CA ILE A 233 -7.98 -5.66 33.41
C ILE A 233 -8.85 -6.49 32.45
N THR A 234 -9.32 -5.89 31.39
CA THR A 234 -9.95 -6.66 30.33
C THR A 234 -9.15 -6.47 29.05
N PRO A 235 -8.45 -7.51 28.53
CA PRO A 235 -7.77 -7.41 27.25
C PRO A 235 -8.82 -7.25 26.14
N SER A 236 -9.17 -6.01 25.82
CA SER A 236 -10.00 -5.72 24.68
C SER A 236 -9.13 -5.78 23.42
N GLY A 237 -9.34 -6.78 22.59
CA GLY A 237 -8.93 -6.69 21.20
C GLY A 237 -8.06 -7.78 20.61
N LEU A 238 -7.46 -8.70 21.36
CA LEU A 238 -6.79 -9.87 20.80
C LEU A 238 -7.74 -11.07 20.80
N ARG A 239 -8.24 -11.44 19.61
CA ARG A 239 -8.86 -12.76 19.39
C ARG A 239 -7.85 -13.61 18.63
N LEU A 240 -7.49 -14.76 19.20
CA LEU A 240 -6.85 -15.84 18.46
C LEU A 240 -7.87 -16.39 17.47
N VAL A 241 -7.49 -16.46 16.21
CA VAL A 241 -8.27 -17.13 15.15
C VAL A 241 -7.76 -18.55 15.11
N GLU A 242 -8.63 -19.53 15.47
CA GLU A 242 -8.41 -20.97 15.25
C GLU A 242 -8.56 -21.33 13.76
#